data_5944977c9df39a61f61fd676f45abfec
#
_entry.id   5944977c9df39a61f61fd676f45abfec
#
_cell.length_a   1.000
_cell.length_b   1.000
_cell.length_c   1.000
_cell.angle_alpha   90.00
_cell.angle_beta   90.00
_cell.angle_gamma   90.00
#
_symmetry.space_group_name_H-M   'P 1'
#
loop_
_entity.id
_entity.type
_entity.pdbx_description
1 polymer ?
#
loop_
_entity_poly.entity_id
_entity_poly.type
_entity_poly.pdbx_seq_one_letter_code
_entity_poly.pdbx_strand_id
1 'polypeptide(L)'
;ICEAVNNGCKIDDDMFNDSSLTRLIWAVDDWKCKQLVGRVRYKQANYMMKETKLTNADGTVKDEVVQAYIGNKTEAGTPPLKYLYDNFAHDSGLELQNIKTEIDEVIVYGKIPSHSICIPTVASSNYSPDFMYVVKRADGTKELNIVIETKAYDKESYIAPDEETKISCADEFFKAMTANGYTVHFKKQINSNGVKNIINELVTTSDK
;
A
#
# COMPACT_ATOMS: atom_id res chain seq x y z
N ILE A 1 25.34 -22.05 2.35
CA ILE A 1 26.42 -22.62 3.21
C ILE A 1 26.93 -23.92 2.56
N CYS A 2 26.09 -24.94 2.36
CA CYS A 2 26.55 -26.22 1.77
C CYS A 2 27.26 -26.05 0.42
N GLU A 3 26.76 -25.17 -0.45
CA GLU A 3 27.38 -24.88 -1.75
C GLU A 3 28.75 -24.19 -1.59
N ALA A 4 28.85 -23.23 -0.67
CA ALA A 4 30.13 -22.58 -0.36
C ALA A 4 31.18 -23.57 0.18
N VAL A 5 30.77 -24.46 1.09
CA VAL A 5 31.65 -25.53 1.63
C VAL A 5 32.07 -26.49 0.53
N ASN A 6 31.16 -26.91 -0.35
CA ASN A 6 31.44 -27.76 -1.48
C ASN A 6 32.40 -27.11 -2.48
N ASN A 7 32.41 -25.77 -2.56
CA ASN A 7 33.34 -24.99 -3.38
C ASN A 7 34.67 -24.66 -2.65
N GLY A 8 34.94 -25.31 -1.51
CA GLY A 8 36.20 -25.20 -0.80
C GLY A 8 36.32 -23.98 0.16
N CYS A 9 35.21 -23.27 0.43
CA CYS A 9 35.20 -22.22 1.46
C CYS A 9 35.35 -22.87 2.82
N LYS A 10 36.35 -22.41 3.60
CA LYS A 10 36.49 -22.79 5.00
C LYS A 10 35.49 -21.97 5.80
N ILE A 11 34.70 -22.64 6.63
CA ILE A 11 33.87 -22.00 7.63
C ILE A 11 34.71 -21.93 8.91
N ASP A 12 34.94 -20.73 9.40
CA ASP A 12 35.60 -20.49 10.69
C ASP A 12 34.64 -19.79 11.66
N ASP A 13 35.03 -19.76 12.94
CA ASP A 13 34.19 -19.20 14.00
C ASP A 13 33.95 -17.69 13.81
N ASP A 14 34.82 -16.98 13.11
CA ASP A 14 34.68 -15.54 12.85
C ASP A 14 33.53 -15.24 11.88
N MET A 15 33.08 -16.23 11.11
CA MET A 15 31.92 -16.11 10.22
C MET A 15 30.60 -16.12 10.98
N PHE A 16 30.56 -16.58 12.22
CA PHE A 16 29.37 -16.68 13.06
C PHE A 16 29.25 -15.56 14.09
N ASN A 17 29.72 -14.38 13.77
CA ASN A 17 29.45 -13.19 14.59
C ASN A 17 27.98 -12.73 14.45
N ASP A 18 27.51 -11.90 15.41
CA ASP A 18 26.13 -11.42 15.48
C ASP A 18 25.64 -10.76 14.18
N SER A 19 26.52 -10.03 13.48
CA SER A 19 26.19 -9.38 12.21
C SER A 19 25.94 -10.40 11.10
N SER A 20 26.77 -11.44 11.00
CA SER A 20 26.64 -12.51 10.00
C SER A 20 25.40 -13.36 10.25
N LEU A 21 25.12 -13.69 11.54
CA LEU A 21 23.92 -14.40 11.94
C LEU A 21 22.65 -13.60 11.65
N THR A 22 22.64 -12.31 11.95
CA THR A 22 21.54 -11.41 11.63
C THR A 22 21.26 -11.37 10.13
N ARG A 23 22.30 -11.22 9.30
CA ARG A 23 22.16 -11.24 7.84
C ARG A 23 21.61 -12.57 7.32
N LEU A 24 22.06 -13.68 7.90
CA LEU A 24 21.57 -15.01 7.54
C LEU A 24 20.08 -15.17 7.89
N ILE A 25 19.68 -14.75 9.09
CA ILE A 25 18.28 -14.77 9.51
C ILE A 25 17.43 -13.95 8.54
N TRP A 26 17.83 -12.72 8.23
CA TRP A 26 17.10 -11.87 7.29
C TRP A 26 17.02 -12.49 5.89
N ALA A 27 18.10 -13.11 5.39
CA ALA A 27 18.07 -13.79 4.09
C ALA A 27 17.12 -14.99 4.08
N VAL A 28 17.04 -15.73 5.16
CA VAL A 28 16.10 -16.86 5.31
C VAL A 28 14.66 -16.37 5.42
N ASP A 29 14.42 -15.31 6.17
CA ASP A 29 13.09 -14.73 6.31
C ASP A 29 12.60 -14.09 5.01
N ASP A 30 13.45 -13.37 4.30
CA ASP A 30 13.15 -12.85 2.95
C ASP A 30 12.84 -13.98 1.97
N TRP A 31 13.64 -15.04 1.95
CA TRP A 31 13.36 -16.20 1.12
C TRP A 31 12.02 -16.86 1.45
N LYS A 32 11.72 -17.08 2.74
CA LYS A 32 10.41 -17.61 3.19
C LYS A 32 9.26 -16.70 2.74
N CYS A 33 9.38 -15.39 2.96
CA CYS A 33 8.36 -14.43 2.56
C CYS A 33 8.08 -14.51 1.07
N LYS A 34 9.11 -14.54 0.22
CA LYS A 34 8.97 -14.68 -1.23
C LYS A 34 8.30 -16.00 -1.65
N GLN A 35 8.59 -17.11 -0.97
CA GLN A 35 7.93 -18.40 -1.24
C GLN A 35 6.48 -18.42 -0.78
N LEU A 36 6.15 -17.70 0.27
CA LEU A 36 4.81 -17.68 0.86
C LEU A 36 3.86 -16.73 0.15
N VAL A 37 4.32 -15.58 -0.33
CA VAL A 37 3.48 -14.57 -1.02
C VAL A 37 2.66 -15.20 -2.15
N GLY A 38 3.26 -16.00 -3.02
CA GLY A 38 2.57 -16.67 -4.11
C GLY A 38 1.53 -17.74 -3.67
N ARG A 39 1.49 -18.07 -2.38
CA ARG A 39 0.57 -19.04 -1.78
C ARG A 39 -0.46 -18.42 -0.85
N VAL A 40 -0.35 -17.13 -0.57
CA VAL A 40 -1.34 -16.41 0.24
C VAL A 40 -2.71 -16.46 -0.42
N ARG A 41 -3.74 -16.69 0.38
CA ARG A 41 -5.13 -16.61 -0.05
C ARG A 41 -5.92 -15.88 1.02
N TYR A 42 -6.54 -14.78 0.63
CA TYR A 42 -7.42 -14.03 1.49
C TYR A 42 -8.87 -14.52 1.34
N LYS A 43 -9.56 -14.63 2.46
CA LYS A 43 -10.98 -14.98 2.51
C LYS A 43 -11.71 -13.95 3.33
N GLN A 44 -12.92 -13.60 2.90
CA GLN A 44 -13.79 -12.73 3.67
C GLN A 44 -14.16 -13.43 5.00
N ALA A 45 -13.96 -12.71 6.11
CA ALA A 45 -14.40 -13.20 7.42
C ALA A 45 -15.92 -13.03 7.58
N ASN A 46 -16.53 -13.90 8.38
CA ASN A 46 -17.98 -13.86 8.65
C ASN A 46 -18.38 -12.80 9.69
N TYR A 47 -17.47 -11.90 10.06
CA TYR A 47 -17.76 -10.80 10.96
C TYR A 47 -17.40 -9.47 10.29
N MET A 48 -18.18 -8.44 10.58
CA MET A 48 -17.90 -7.08 10.13
C MET A 48 -17.46 -6.25 11.33
N MET A 49 -16.29 -5.65 11.25
CA MET A 49 -15.95 -4.52 12.10
C MET A 49 -16.74 -3.31 11.62
N LYS A 50 -17.65 -2.80 12.46
CA LYS A 50 -18.45 -1.63 12.13
C LYS A 50 -17.69 -0.34 12.43
N GLU A 51 -16.95 -0.31 13.52
CA GLU A 51 -16.18 0.86 13.91
C GLU A 51 -14.78 0.83 13.29
N THR A 52 -14.45 1.92 12.60
CA THR A 52 -13.12 2.17 12.02
C THR A 52 -12.67 3.59 12.36
N LYS A 53 -11.56 4.05 11.79
CA LYS A 53 -11.17 5.47 11.89
C LYS A 53 -12.11 6.41 11.12
N LEU A 54 -12.87 5.87 10.17
CA LEU A 54 -13.80 6.60 9.29
C LEU A 54 -15.26 6.38 9.65
N THR A 55 -15.60 5.34 10.39
CA THR A 55 -16.98 4.96 10.71
C THR A 55 -17.20 4.76 12.20
N ASN A 56 -18.40 5.09 12.66
CA ASN A 56 -18.89 4.84 14.01
C ASN A 56 -19.33 3.37 14.18
N ALA A 57 -19.58 2.95 15.42
CA ALA A 57 -20.03 1.59 15.73
C ALA A 57 -21.37 1.20 15.08
N ASP A 58 -22.22 2.16 14.76
CA ASP A 58 -23.48 1.97 14.02
C ASP A 58 -23.29 1.92 12.49
N GLY A 59 -22.07 2.14 12.00
CA GLY A 59 -21.72 2.14 10.58
C GLY A 59 -21.88 3.50 9.89
N THR A 60 -22.29 4.55 10.60
CA THR A 60 -22.33 5.92 10.06
C THR A 60 -20.91 6.47 9.89
N VAL A 61 -20.73 7.40 8.95
CA VAL A 61 -19.44 8.06 8.72
C VAL A 61 -19.15 9.03 9.86
N LYS A 62 -17.91 9.10 10.31
CA LYS A 62 -17.45 10.09 11.29
C LYS A 62 -17.30 11.44 10.62
N ASP A 63 -17.77 12.49 11.29
CA ASP A 63 -17.63 13.88 10.82
C ASP A 63 -16.18 14.38 10.91
N GLU A 64 -15.38 13.79 11.81
CA GLU A 64 -14.01 14.20 12.08
C GLU A 64 -13.07 12.99 12.15
N VAL A 65 -11.87 13.16 11.62
CA VAL A 65 -10.78 12.20 11.73
C VAL A 65 -9.56 12.87 12.37
N VAL A 66 -8.97 12.23 13.37
CA VAL A 66 -7.79 12.76 14.06
C VAL A 66 -6.64 12.86 13.07
N GLN A 67 -6.05 14.05 12.92
CA GLN A 67 -4.97 14.35 11.99
C GLN A 67 -3.80 13.36 12.08
N ALA A 68 -3.40 12.95 13.29
CA ALA A 68 -2.30 12.01 13.50
C ALA A 68 -2.52 10.64 12.84
N TYR A 69 -3.75 10.28 12.47
CA TYR A 69 -4.02 9.09 11.67
C TYR A 69 -3.82 9.31 10.18
N ILE A 70 -3.81 10.56 9.72
CA ILE A 70 -3.63 10.93 8.32
C ILE A 70 -2.16 11.24 8.03
N GLY A 71 -1.50 12.01 8.91
CA GLY A 71 -0.09 12.35 8.75
C GLY A 71 0.42 13.20 9.91
N ASN A 72 1.74 13.12 10.14
CA ASN A 72 2.43 13.80 11.23
C ASN A 72 2.92 15.20 10.87
N LYS A 73 2.93 15.55 9.59
CA LYS A 73 3.32 16.86 9.06
C LYS A 73 2.10 17.54 8.46
N THR A 74 2.07 18.86 8.53
CA THR A 74 1.04 19.68 7.87
C THR A 74 1.68 20.80 7.08
N GLU A 75 1.00 21.27 6.05
CA GLU A 75 1.36 22.46 5.30
C GLU A 75 0.20 23.46 5.32
N ALA A 76 0.52 24.74 5.32
CA ALA A 76 -0.48 25.80 5.28
C ALA A 76 -1.15 25.89 3.89
N GLY A 77 -2.45 26.17 3.89
CA GLY A 77 -3.24 26.33 2.66
C GLY A 77 -4.54 25.56 2.72
N THR A 78 -5.31 25.65 1.64
CA THR A 78 -6.57 24.94 1.48
C THR A 78 -6.39 23.81 0.49
N PRO A 79 -6.67 22.55 0.88
CA PRO A 79 -6.60 21.41 -0.04
C PRO A 79 -7.62 21.53 -1.19
N PRO A 80 -7.41 20.81 -2.30
CA PRO A 80 -8.38 20.72 -3.38
C PRO A 80 -9.75 20.25 -2.91
N LEU A 81 -10.83 20.73 -3.52
CA LEU A 81 -12.21 20.40 -3.13
C LEU A 81 -12.53 18.89 -3.21
N LYS A 82 -11.82 18.15 -4.04
CA LYS A 82 -11.99 16.70 -4.19
C LYS A 82 -11.23 15.90 -3.14
N TYR A 83 -10.36 16.54 -2.35
CA TYR A 83 -9.66 15.90 -1.25
C TYR A 83 -10.56 15.76 -0.03
N LEU A 84 -10.54 14.60 0.60
CA LEU A 84 -11.49 14.24 1.65
C LEU A 84 -11.32 15.04 2.94
N TYR A 85 -10.12 15.57 3.21
CA TYR A 85 -9.80 16.26 4.46
C TYR A 85 -9.55 17.75 4.23
N ASP A 86 -9.69 18.53 5.28
CA ASP A 86 -9.60 19.99 5.30
C ASP A 86 -8.19 20.54 5.49
N ASN A 87 -7.19 19.67 5.64
CA ASN A 87 -5.79 20.04 5.81
C ASN A 87 -4.82 19.15 5.01
N PHE A 88 -3.59 19.62 4.80
CA PHE A 88 -2.52 18.90 4.11
C PHE A 88 -1.74 17.99 5.06
N ALA A 89 -2.39 17.07 5.76
CA ALA A 89 -1.70 16.11 6.62
C ALA A 89 -0.98 15.03 5.79
N HIS A 90 0.35 14.90 5.97
CA HIS A 90 1.20 13.99 5.21
C HIS A 90 2.40 13.51 6.03
N ASP A 91 3.11 12.50 5.56
CA ASP A 91 4.35 12.00 6.15
C ASP A 91 5.56 12.17 5.21
N SER A 92 5.33 12.21 3.90
CA SER A 92 6.36 12.34 2.87
C SER A 92 6.06 13.45 1.86
N GLY A 93 7.09 13.90 1.14
CA GLY A 93 6.93 14.89 0.05
C GLY A 93 6.11 14.35 -1.13
N LEU A 94 6.20 13.05 -1.43
CA LEU A 94 5.41 12.41 -2.48
C LEU A 94 3.93 12.38 -2.14
N GLU A 95 3.59 12.09 -0.87
CA GLU A 95 2.22 12.16 -0.40
C GLU A 95 1.65 13.58 -0.50
N LEU A 96 2.41 14.59 -0.08
CA LEU A 96 1.99 15.99 -0.23
C LEU A 96 1.76 16.37 -1.70
N GLN A 97 2.63 15.91 -2.60
CA GLN A 97 2.44 16.10 -4.03
C GLN A 97 1.14 15.44 -4.52
N ASN A 98 0.84 14.21 -4.07
CA ASN A 98 -0.41 13.52 -4.40
C ASN A 98 -1.63 14.29 -3.91
N ILE A 99 -1.59 14.83 -2.67
CA ILE A 99 -2.68 15.63 -2.13
C ILE A 99 -2.91 16.90 -2.98
N LYS A 100 -1.84 17.54 -3.46
CA LYS A 100 -1.92 18.77 -4.27
C LYS A 100 -2.25 18.53 -5.75
N THR A 101 -2.17 17.28 -6.23
CA THR A 101 -2.39 16.96 -7.64
C THR A 101 -3.88 16.86 -7.94
N GLU A 102 -4.40 17.81 -8.70
CA GLU A 102 -5.76 17.75 -9.22
C GLU A 102 -5.84 16.93 -10.50
N ILE A 103 -6.82 16.03 -10.56
CA ILE A 103 -7.07 15.13 -11.69
C ILE A 103 -8.55 15.22 -12.02
N ASP A 104 -8.86 15.52 -13.27
CA ASP A 104 -10.23 15.81 -13.71
C ASP A 104 -11.16 14.61 -13.53
N GLU A 105 -10.67 13.41 -13.80
CA GLU A 105 -11.40 12.15 -13.72
C GLU A 105 -11.67 11.71 -12.28
N VAL A 106 -10.96 12.25 -11.30
CA VAL A 106 -11.16 11.93 -9.87
C VAL A 106 -12.41 12.63 -9.35
N ILE A 107 -13.26 11.88 -8.70
CA ILE A 107 -14.48 12.36 -8.02
C ILE A 107 -14.13 12.79 -6.59
N VAL A 108 -13.47 11.91 -5.85
CA VAL A 108 -13.01 12.13 -4.47
C VAL A 108 -11.78 11.28 -4.21
N TYR A 109 -10.89 11.78 -3.37
CA TYR A 109 -9.70 11.04 -2.95
C TYR A 109 -9.25 11.46 -1.54
N GLY A 110 -8.46 10.60 -0.91
CA GLY A 110 -7.90 10.90 0.40
C GLY A 110 -6.82 9.91 0.81
N LYS A 111 -6.02 10.30 1.78
CA LYS A 111 -5.15 9.35 2.49
C LYS A 111 -6.04 8.39 3.29
N ILE A 112 -5.65 7.14 3.30
CA ILE A 112 -6.27 6.12 4.14
C ILE A 112 -5.74 6.31 5.57
N PRO A 113 -6.60 6.59 6.56
CA PRO A 113 -6.12 6.74 7.93
C PRO A 113 -5.40 5.48 8.39
N SER A 114 -4.27 5.67 9.08
CA SER A 114 -3.44 4.56 9.55
C SER A 114 -4.28 3.51 10.29
N HIS A 115 -4.05 2.24 9.96
CA HIS A 115 -4.79 1.09 10.51
C HIS A 115 -6.30 1.04 10.21
N SER A 116 -6.82 1.82 9.25
CA SER A 116 -8.21 1.67 8.78
C SER A 116 -8.38 0.46 7.88
N ILE A 117 -7.37 0.18 7.07
CA ILE A 117 -7.24 -1.06 6.31
C ILE A 117 -6.01 -1.78 6.86
N CYS A 118 -6.23 -2.97 7.44
CA CYS A 118 -5.15 -3.79 7.99
C CYS A 118 -5.07 -5.10 7.23
N ILE A 119 -4.13 -5.21 6.30
CA ILE A 119 -3.91 -6.40 5.49
C ILE A 119 -2.86 -7.26 6.19
N PRO A 120 -3.20 -8.47 6.69
CA PRO A 120 -2.23 -9.37 7.26
C PRO A 120 -1.21 -9.79 6.20
N THR A 121 0.07 -9.78 6.54
CA THR A 121 1.14 -10.18 5.62
C THR A 121 1.86 -11.44 6.10
N VAL A 122 2.57 -12.10 5.21
CA VAL A 122 3.41 -13.28 5.55
C VAL A 122 4.61 -12.91 6.43
N ALA A 123 4.94 -11.64 6.52
CA ALA A 123 6.01 -11.12 7.38
C ALA A 123 5.56 -10.87 8.84
N SER A 124 4.43 -11.45 9.26
CA SER A 124 3.86 -11.29 10.61
C SER A 124 3.56 -9.84 11.01
N SER A 125 3.38 -8.97 10.03
CA SER A 125 3.00 -7.57 10.20
C SER A 125 1.70 -7.27 9.45
N ASN A 126 1.01 -6.22 9.86
CA ASN A 126 -0.10 -5.68 9.09
C ASN A 126 0.41 -4.59 8.15
N TYR A 127 -0.19 -4.53 6.98
CA TYR A 127 0.06 -3.50 5.99
C TYR A 127 -1.19 -2.63 5.83
N SER A 128 -1.00 -1.34 5.64
CA SER A 128 -2.04 -0.36 5.34
C SER A 128 -1.59 0.48 4.15
N PRO A 129 -2.35 0.54 3.05
CA PRO A 129 -2.02 1.39 1.91
C PRO A 129 -2.23 2.87 2.22
N ASP A 130 -1.66 3.77 1.39
CA ASP A 130 -1.60 5.20 1.66
C ASP A 130 -2.80 5.99 1.17
N PHE A 131 -3.27 5.77 -0.07
CA PHE A 131 -4.31 6.58 -0.71
C PHE A 131 -5.44 5.74 -1.30
N MET A 132 -6.63 6.34 -1.33
CA MET A 132 -7.78 5.86 -2.07
C MET A 132 -8.29 6.95 -3.02
N TYR A 133 -8.74 6.53 -4.20
CA TYR A 133 -9.31 7.39 -5.23
C TYR A 133 -10.60 6.76 -5.74
N VAL A 134 -11.64 7.57 -5.89
CA VAL A 134 -12.84 7.22 -6.65
C VAL A 134 -12.80 8.00 -7.95
N VAL A 135 -12.83 7.29 -9.07
CA VAL A 135 -12.56 7.84 -10.40
C VAL A 135 -13.71 7.51 -11.33
N LYS A 136 -14.10 8.46 -12.18
CA LYS A 136 -15.06 8.27 -13.23
C LYS A 136 -14.32 7.80 -14.49
N ARG A 137 -14.82 6.74 -15.13
CA ARG A 137 -14.26 6.26 -16.41
C ARG A 137 -14.52 7.24 -17.54
N ALA A 138 -13.70 7.19 -18.58
CA ALA A 138 -13.83 8.06 -19.76
C ALA A 138 -15.18 7.95 -20.46
N ASP A 139 -15.83 6.76 -20.43
CA ASP A 139 -17.18 6.53 -20.96
C ASP A 139 -18.29 7.09 -20.06
N GLY A 140 -17.94 7.58 -18.86
CA GLY A 140 -18.84 8.16 -17.89
C GLY A 140 -19.78 7.18 -17.17
N THR A 141 -19.68 5.87 -17.44
CA THR A 141 -20.67 4.86 -16.99
C THR A 141 -20.30 4.15 -15.70
N LYS A 142 -19.02 4.13 -15.30
CA LYS A 142 -18.57 3.37 -14.13
C LYS A 142 -17.61 4.17 -13.26
N GLU A 143 -17.82 4.10 -11.96
CA GLU A 143 -16.82 4.48 -10.97
C GLU A 143 -15.77 3.38 -10.86
N LEU A 144 -14.52 3.79 -10.67
CA LEU A 144 -13.37 2.93 -10.50
C LEU A 144 -12.75 3.24 -9.14
N ASN A 145 -12.64 2.24 -8.27
CA ASN A 145 -12.00 2.41 -6.98
C ASN A 145 -10.51 2.03 -7.11
N ILE A 146 -9.64 2.96 -6.79
CA ILE A 146 -8.18 2.79 -6.89
C ILE A 146 -7.58 2.98 -5.50
N VAL A 147 -6.73 2.05 -5.11
CA VAL A 147 -5.90 2.14 -3.92
C VAL A 147 -4.45 2.26 -4.36
N ILE A 148 -3.74 3.25 -3.83
CA ILE A 148 -2.35 3.53 -4.21
C ILE A 148 -1.45 3.44 -2.97
N GLU A 149 -0.40 2.67 -3.11
CA GLU A 149 0.76 2.65 -2.21
C GLU A 149 1.83 3.60 -2.75
N THR A 150 2.29 4.53 -1.93
CA THR A 150 3.31 5.50 -2.29
C THR A 150 4.67 5.13 -1.70
N LYS A 151 5.69 5.08 -2.55
CA LYS A 151 7.06 4.83 -2.12
C LYS A 151 8.00 5.89 -2.67
N ALA A 152 8.62 6.64 -1.77
CA ALA A 152 9.56 7.72 -2.11
C ALA A 152 10.93 7.17 -2.59
N TYR A 153 10.90 6.23 -3.53
CA TYR A 153 12.08 5.67 -4.20
C TYR A 153 12.09 6.05 -5.68
N ASP A 154 13.28 6.31 -6.22
CA ASP A 154 13.44 6.66 -7.63
C ASP A 154 13.35 5.44 -8.56
N LYS A 155 13.62 4.25 -8.05
CA LYS A 155 13.56 2.98 -8.77
C LYS A 155 12.93 1.89 -7.90
N GLU A 156 12.18 1.00 -8.53
CA GLU A 156 11.59 -0.17 -7.86
C GLU A 156 12.64 -1.06 -7.18
N SER A 157 13.83 -1.19 -7.77
CA SER A 157 14.92 -1.99 -7.21
C SER A 157 15.46 -1.46 -5.86
N TYR A 158 15.04 -0.26 -5.44
CA TYR A 158 15.43 0.32 -4.14
C TYR A 158 14.41 0.01 -3.03
N ILE A 159 13.27 -0.58 -3.38
CA ILE A 159 12.27 -1.00 -2.38
C ILE A 159 12.88 -2.15 -1.58
N ALA A 160 12.84 -2.03 -0.26
CA ALA A 160 13.35 -3.08 0.62
C ALA A 160 12.53 -4.38 0.46
N PRO A 161 13.13 -5.57 0.54
CA PRO A 161 12.45 -6.85 0.30
C PRO A 161 11.22 -7.09 1.18
N ASP A 162 11.22 -6.64 2.42
CA ASP A 162 10.08 -6.74 3.32
C ASP A 162 8.92 -5.84 2.88
N GLU A 163 9.21 -4.65 2.36
CA GLU A 163 8.22 -3.74 1.79
C GLU A 163 7.62 -4.30 0.49
N GLU A 164 8.45 -4.88 -0.37
CA GLU A 164 7.98 -5.55 -1.58
C GLU A 164 7.05 -6.73 -1.25
N THR A 165 7.39 -7.48 -0.20
CA THR A 165 6.54 -8.56 0.32
C THR A 165 5.18 -8.04 0.79
N LYS A 166 5.14 -6.93 1.54
CA LYS A 166 3.89 -6.29 2.00
C LYS A 166 3.04 -5.83 0.83
N ILE A 167 3.64 -5.17 -0.17
CA ILE A 167 2.96 -4.70 -1.38
C ILE A 167 2.38 -5.88 -2.17
N SER A 168 3.13 -6.97 -2.29
CA SER A 168 2.66 -8.19 -2.98
C SER A 168 1.49 -8.85 -2.24
N CYS A 169 1.51 -8.87 -0.90
CA CYS A 169 0.37 -9.33 -0.10
C CYS A 169 -0.86 -8.44 -0.31
N ALA A 170 -0.69 -7.12 -0.40
CA ALA A 170 -1.77 -6.19 -0.68
C ALA A 170 -2.40 -6.42 -2.07
N ASP A 171 -1.59 -6.66 -3.08
CA ASP A 171 -2.07 -6.98 -4.43
C ASP A 171 -2.96 -8.24 -4.42
N GLU A 172 -2.54 -9.32 -3.77
CA GLU A 172 -3.35 -10.53 -3.60
C GLU A 172 -4.63 -10.29 -2.78
N PHE A 173 -4.57 -9.43 -1.76
CA PHE A 173 -5.75 -9.06 -0.98
C PHE A 173 -6.80 -8.33 -1.83
N PHE A 174 -6.40 -7.32 -2.61
CA PHE A 174 -7.32 -6.54 -3.44
C PHE A 174 -7.84 -7.36 -4.63
N LYS A 175 -7.06 -8.29 -5.18
CA LYS A 175 -7.56 -9.29 -6.14
C LYS A 175 -8.67 -10.15 -5.53
N ALA A 176 -8.49 -10.61 -4.29
CA ALA A 176 -9.52 -11.40 -3.59
C ALA A 176 -10.78 -10.58 -3.30
N MET A 177 -10.66 -9.29 -2.97
CA MET A 177 -11.80 -8.37 -2.84
C MET A 177 -12.57 -8.25 -4.15
N THR A 178 -11.89 -8.05 -5.27
CA THR A 178 -12.50 -7.97 -6.59
C THR A 178 -13.24 -9.26 -6.95
N ALA A 179 -12.68 -10.43 -6.66
CA ALA A 179 -13.33 -11.72 -6.84
C ALA A 179 -14.60 -11.87 -5.98
N ASN A 180 -14.72 -11.16 -4.86
CA ASN A 180 -15.89 -11.12 -3.99
C ASN A 180 -16.89 -9.99 -4.34
N GLY A 181 -16.74 -9.32 -5.48
CA GLY A 181 -17.65 -8.31 -5.99
C GLY A 181 -17.31 -6.86 -5.63
N TYR A 182 -16.19 -6.63 -4.95
CA TYR A 182 -15.69 -5.27 -4.66
C TYR A 182 -14.61 -4.91 -5.67
N THR A 183 -14.96 -4.24 -6.75
CA THR A 183 -13.97 -3.82 -7.76
C THR A 183 -13.03 -2.77 -7.18
N VAL A 184 -11.78 -3.15 -6.94
CA VAL A 184 -10.72 -2.29 -6.44
C VAL A 184 -9.44 -2.55 -7.23
N HIS A 185 -8.80 -1.49 -7.72
CA HIS A 185 -7.51 -1.55 -8.40
C HIS A 185 -6.41 -1.10 -7.45
N PHE A 186 -5.51 -2.02 -7.09
CA PHE A 186 -4.34 -1.69 -6.30
C PHE A 186 -3.16 -1.35 -7.20
N LYS A 187 -2.48 -0.24 -6.91
CA LYS A 187 -1.30 0.23 -7.66
C LYS A 187 -0.20 0.72 -6.72
N LYS A 188 1.03 0.48 -7.13
CA LYS A 188 2.23 1.02 -6.50
C LYS A 188 2.70 2.25 -7.26
N GLN A 189 2.99 3.32 -6.52
CA GLN A 189 3.58 4.55 -7.03
C GLN A 189 5.02 4.70 -6.49
N ILE A 190 5.93 5.07 -7.35
CA ILE A 190 7.30 5.51 -7.01
C ILE A 190 7.53 6.94 -7.51
N ASN A 191 8.60 7.60 -7.11
CA ASN A 191 8.89 9.00 -7.48
C ASN A 191 8.85 9.27 -9.00
N SER A 192 9.29 8.30 -9.82
CA SER A 192 9.32 8.44 -11.27
C SER A 192 7.96 8.30 -11.95
N ASN A 193 6.91 7.88 -11.24
CA ASN A 193 5.57 7.67 -11.79
C ASN A 193 4.52 8.47 -11.02
N GLY A 194 4.09 9.60 -11.58
CA GLY A 194 3.09 10.46 -10.96
C GLY A 194 1.71 9.80 -10.86
N VAL A 195 0.97 10.09 -9.79
CA VAL A 195 -0.39 9.56 -9.55
C VAL A 195 -1.33 9.81 -10.74
N LYS A 196 -1.20 10.95 -11.42
CA LYS A 196 -2.01 11.28 -12.61
C LYS A 196 -1.81 10.27 -13.74
N ASN A 197 -0.58 9.83 -13.99
CA ASN A 197 -0.30 8.84 -15.04
C ASN A 197 -0.93 7.49 -14.68
N ILE A 198 -0.80 7.04 -13.43
CA ILE A 198 -1.39 5.79 -12.95
C ILE A 198 -2.92 5.80 -13.14
N ILE A 199 -3.58 6.90 -12.78
CA ILE A 199 -5.03 7.04 -12.90
C ILE A 199 -5.43 7.07 -14.37
N ASN A 200 -4.75 7.85 -15.21
CA ASN A 200 -5.05 7.95 -16.63
C ASN A 200 -4.93 6.60 -17.35
N GLU A 201 -3.89 5.81 -17.03
CA GLU A 201 -3.75 4.45 -17.58
C GLU A 201 -4.94 3.57 -17.24
N LEU A 202 -5.42 3.62 -15.99
CA LEU A 202 -6.55 2.80 -15.54
C LEU A 202 -7.89 3.26 -16.15
N VAL A 203 -8.10 4.57 -16.28
CA VAL A 203 -9.33 5.15 -16.86
C VAL A 203 -9.45 4.83 -18.34
N THR A 204 -8.32 4.80 -19.07
CA THR A 204 -8.28 4.55 -20.52
C THR A 204 -8.27 3.06 -20.87
N THR A 205 -7.86 2.20 -19.93
CA THR A 205 -7.84 0.74 -20.17
C THR A 205 -9.27 0.21 -20.09
N SER A 206 -9.83 -0.17 -21.23
CA SER A 206 -11.10 -0.91 -21.27
C SER A 206 -10.90 -2.27 -20.61
N ASP A 207 -11.77 -2.67 -19.68
CA ASP A 207 -11.81 -4.04 -19.17
C ASP A 207 -12.07 -4.98 -20.37
N LYS A 208 -11.06 -5.77 -20.74
CA LYS A 208 -11.21 -6.87 -21.69
C LYS A 208 -11.71 -8.11 -20.96
#